data_f076fd30aff5ee707f275ec1b03f0df9
#
_entry.id   f076fd30aff5ee707f275ec1b03f0df9
#
_cell.length_a   1.000
_cell.length_b   1.000
_cell.length_c   1.000
_cell.angle_alpha   90.00
_cell.angle_beta   90.00
_cell.angle_gamma   90.00
#
_symmetry.space_group_name_H-M   'P 1'
#
loop_
_entity.id
_entity.type
_entity.pdbx_description
1 polymer ?
#
loop_
_entity_poly.entity_id
_entity_poly.type
_entity_poly.pdbx_seq_one_letter_code
_entity_poly.pdbx_strand_id
1 'polypeptide(L)'
;MSSYTPTDTDAPCRPATAAVRAGIDRDTAYGAVTPPIVLSSNFSFAGFAQKREYDYTRSGNPTRDLLAEALAELEGGAGAVVTATGMGAITLVLNALLEPGDRLVVPHDAYGGSWRLFNALAKKGHFELITADLTDPRSLADALAQSPKLVLIETPSNPLLRITDLRFVIEAAHKAGARTVVDNTFLSPALQTPIAFGADLVLHSTTKYINGHSDVVGGAVIARDAETHQQLVWWANALGLTGSPFDSFLTLRGLRTLDARLRAHQENADAIAALLETNPAVSKVYFPGLATHPGHAVAARQQKGFGAMLSLELEGGEEAVRAFVEGLRYFTLAESLGGVESLVAHPATMTHAAMTPEARAKAGISDGLLRLSVGIEATDDLLADIAAALARAEAVVADSKRKLADA
;
A
#
# COMPACT_ATOMS: atom_id res chain seq x y z
N MET A 1 -27.67 -5.67 25.46
CA MET A 1 -27.97 -6.75 24.52
C MET A 1 -28.44 -6.10 23.23
N SER A 2 -27.60 -6.13 22.18
CA SER A 2 -27.98 -5.62 20.85
C SER A 2 -29.03 -6.56 20.27
N SER A 3 -30.21 -6.05 19.94
CA SER A 3 -31.26 -6.81 19.27
C SER A 3 -30.76 -7.17 17.88
N TYR A 4 -30.48 -8.44 17.64
CA TYR A 4 -30.19 -8.96 16.30
C TYR A 4 -31.48 -8.88 15.47
N THR A 5 -31.48 -8.05 14.45
CA THR A 5 -32.51 -8.06 13.39
C THR A 5 -31.90 -8.87 12.24
N PRO A 6 -32.55 -9.95 11.77
CA PRO A 6 -32.12 -10.68 10.58
C PRO A 6 -32.04 -9.71 9.40
N THR A 7 -30.85 -9.59 8.81
CA THR A 7 -30.68 -8.85 7.57
C THR A 7 -31.22 -9.68 6.41
N ASP A 8 -31.65 -9.00 5.35
CA ASP A 8 -32.10 -9.60 4.08
C ASP A 8 -31.04 -10.63 3.63
N THR A 9 -31.41 -11.87 3.43
CA THR A 9 -30.55 -12.99 3.07
C THR A 9 -29.91 -12.79 1.68
N ASP A 10 -30.47 -11.90 0.85
CA ASP A 10 -29.99 -11.59 -0.50
C ASP A 10 -29.05 -10.38 -0.55
N ALA A 11 -28.85 -9.70 0.57
CA ALA A 11 -27.89 -8.59 0.64
C ALA A 11 -26.44 -9.10 0.55
N PRO A 12 -25.55 -8.40 -0.18
CA PRO A 12 -24.15 -8.79 -0.25
C PRO A 12 -23.51 -8.81 1.15
N CYS A 13 -22.67 -9.82 1.41
CA CYS A 13 -22.02 -9.94 2.70
C CYS A 13 -21.03 -8.78 2.96
N ARG A 14 -20.76 -8.52 4.23
CA ARG A 14 -19.78 -7.48 4.61
C ARG A 14 -18.36 -7.85 4.16
N PRO A 15 -17.48 -6.87 3.84
CA PRO A 15 -16.12 -7.12 3.34
C PRO A 15 -15.31 -8.09 4.21
N ALA A 16 -15.37 -7.98 5.54
CA ALA A 16 -14.71 -8.92 6.45
C ALA A 16 -15.19 -10.37 6.26
N THR A 17 -16.48 -10.58 5.99
CA THR A 17 -17.04 -11.91 5.69
C THR A 17 -16.59 -12.38 4.30
N ALA A 18 -16.62 -11.51 3.30
CA ALA A 18 -16.13 -11.81 1.95
C ALA A 18 -14.65 -12.25 1.99
N ALA A 19 -13.79 -11.51 2.71
CA ALA A 19 -12.40 -11.86 2.88
C ALA A 19 -12.20 -13.25 3.51
N VAL A 20 -12.89 -13.55 4.62
CA VAL A 20 -12.80 -14.86 5.30
C VAL A 20 -13.27 -16.00 4.39
N ARG A 21 -14.31 -15.76 3.59
CA ARG A 21 -14.89 -16.78 2.71
C ARG A 21 -14.20 -16.89 1.35
N ALA A 22 -13.22 -16.05 1.04
CA ALA A 22 -12.51 -16.07 -0.22
C ALA A 22 -11.92 -17.48 -0.51
N GLY A 23 -12.29 -18.05 -1.66
CA GLY A 23 -11.89 -19.40 -2.09
C GLY A 23 -12.62 -20.58 -1.44
N ILE A 24 -13.59 -20.36 -0.53
CA ILE A 24 -14.42 -21.42 0.03
C ILE A 24 -15.44 -21.88 -1.02
N ASP A 25 -15.81 -23.16 -0.97
CA ASP A 25 -16.77 -23.83 -1.88
C ASP A 25 -16.31 -23.88 -3.36
N ARG A 26 -14.99 -23.75 -3.63
CA ARG A 26 -14.42 -23.79 -4.99
C ARG A 26 -13.91 -25.17 -5.39
N ASP A 27 -13.70 -26.09 -4.45
CA ASP A 27 -13.31 -27.45 -4.74
C ASP A 27 -14.53 -28.33 -4.97
N THR A 28 -14.86 -28.55 -6.25
CA THR A 28 -15.98 -29.41 -6.64
C THR A 28 -15.64 -30.90 -6.68
N ALA A 29 -14.35 -31.25 -6.56
CA ALA A 29 -13.90 -32.66 -6.63
C ALA A 29 -14.00 -33.36 -5.28
N TYR A 30 -13.62 -32.69 -4.20
CA TYR A 30 -13.55 -33.28 -2.86
C TYR A 30 -14.34 -32.50 -1.81
N GLY A 31 -14.80 -31.28 -2.14
CA GLY A 31 -15.50 -30.39 -1.22
C GLY A 31 -14.58 -29.84 -0.12
N ALA A 32 -13.29 -29.64 -0.41
CA ALA A 32 -12.35 -29.09 0.54
C ALA A 32 -12.67 -27.63 0.86
N VAL A 33 -12.69 -27.27 2.16
CA VAL A 33 -12.95 -25.90 2.62
C VAL A 33 -11.84 -24.94 2.20
N THR A 34 -10.59 -25.41 2.18
CA THR A 34 -9.46 -24.66 1.63
C THR A 34 -9.28 -25.03 0.15
N PRO A 35 -9.19 -24.05 -0.76
CA PRO A 35 -9.06 -24.37 -2.18
C PRO A 35 -7.74 -25.10 -2.47
N PRO A 36 -7.72 -26.02 -3.46
CA PRO A 36 -6.51 -26.72 -3.87
C PRO A 36 -5.49 -25.77 -4.51
N ILE A 37 -4.21 -26.13 -4.40
CA ILE A 37 -3.11 -25.44 -5.11
C ILE A 37 -2.85 -26.16 -6.43
N VAL A 38 -3.04 -25.44 -7.55
CA VAL A 38 -2.79 -25.96 -8.89
C VAL A 38 -1.48 -25.36 -9.42
N LEU A 39 -0.41 -26.17 -9.38
CA LEU A 39 0.94 -25.75 -9.80
C LEU A 39 1.25 -26.06 -11.28
N SER A 40 0.31 -26.67 -12.03
CA SER A 40 0.54 -27.00 -13.43
C SER A 40 0.84 -25.79 -14.28
N SER A 41 1.91 -25.82 -15.09
CA SER A 41 2.22 -24.77 -16.05
C SER A 41 1.33 -24.79 -17.29
N ASN A 42 0.72 -25.95 -17.61
CA ASN A 42 -0.09 -26.18 -18.80
C ASN A 42 -1.30 -27.07 -18.47
N PHE A 43 -2.30 -26.99 -19.33
CA PHE A 43 -3.55 -27.73 -19.16
C PHE A 43 -3.90 -28.43 -20.49
N SER A 44 -4.48 -29.65 -20.40
CA SER A 44 -4.89 -30.41 -21.57
C SER A 44 -6.10 -29.79 -22.25
N PHE A 45 -6.13 -29.80 -23.57
CA PHE A 45 -7.33 -29.48 -24.33
C PHE A 45 -8.34 -30.64 -24.26
N ALA A 46 -9.62 -30.35 -24.41
CA ALA A 46 -10.66 -31.38 -24.48
C ALA A 46 -10.57 -32.19 -25.77
N GLY A 47 -10.02 -31.58 -26.84
CA GLY A 47 -9.80 -32.18 -28.15
C GLY A 47 -9.03 -31.23 -29.05
N PHE A 48 -8.84 -31.59 -30.31
CA PHE A 48 -8.17 -30.71 -31.29
C PHE A 48 -8.98 -29.39 -31.44
N ALA A 49 -8.30 -28.27 -31.23
CA ALA A 49 -8.88 -26.91 -31.22
C ALA A 49 -9.99 -26.68 -30.16
N GLN A 50 -10.11 -27.55 -29.16
CA GLN A 50 -11.11 -27.45 -28.08
C GLN A 50 -10.39 -27.12 -26.77
N LYS A 51 -10.15 -25.83 -26.55
CA LYS A 51 -9.57 -25.31 -25.32
C LYS A 51 -10.54 -25.56 -24.13
N ARG A 52 -9.98 -25.91 -22.96
CA ARG A 52 -10.70 -25.86 -21.68
C ARG A 52 -10.66 -24.42 -21.13
N GLU A 53 -11.16 -24.20 -19.94
CA GLU A 53 -11.08 -22.90 -19.27
C GLU A 53 -9.63 -22.36 -19.19
N TYR A 54 -8.70 -23.23 -18.85
CA TYR A 54 -7.26 -22.94 -18.80
C TYR A 54 -6.51 -23.69 -19.90
N ASP A 55 -5.44 -23.09 -20.39
CA ASP A 55 -4.49 -23.69 -21.33
C ASP A 55 -3.05 -23.59 -20.83
N TYR A 56 -2.68 -22.44 -20.27
CA TYR A 56 -1.33 -22.15 -19.81
C TYR A 56 -1.35 -21.18 -18.63
N THR A 57 -0.55 -21.48 -17.57
CA THR A 57 -0.60 -20.74 -16.29
C THR A 57 -0.24 -19.26 -16.42
N ARG A 58 0.55 -18.83 -17.40
CA ARG A 58 0.81 -17.41 -17.62
C ARG A 58 -0.46 -16.65 -17.99
N SER A 59 -1.35 -17.22 -18.77
CA SER A 59 -2.62 -16.61 -19.19
C SER A 59 -3.74 -16.74 -18.16
N GLY A 60 -3.78 -17.83 -17.37
CA GLY A 60 -4.79 -18.09 -16.34
C GLY A 60 -4.39 -19.27 -15.47
N ASN A 61 -4.72 -19.24 -14.18
CA ASN A 61 -4.47 -20.32 -13.25
C ASN A 61 -5.53 -20.35 -12.15
N PRO A 62 -6.17 -21.50 -11.85
CA PRO A 62 -7.28 -21.58 -10.90
C PRO A 62 -6.95 -20.98 -9.51
N THR A 63 -5.75 -21.23 -9.00
CA THR A 63 -5.34 -20.75 -7.67
C THR A 63 -5.09 -19.23 -7.67
N ARG A 64 -4.45 -18.71 -8.71
CA ARG A 64 -4.19 -17.27 -8.85
C ARG A 64 -5.50 -16.49 -9.04
N ASP A 65 -6.41 -17.04 -9.80
CA ASP A 65 -7.66 -16.38 -10.15
C ASP A 65 -8.58 -16.25 -8.91
N LEU A 66 -8.53 -17.17 -7.95
CA LEU A 66 -9.21 -17.02 -6.66
C LEU A 66 -8.75 -15.79 -5.87
N LEU A 67 -7.45 -15.49 -5.89
CA LEU A 67 -6.94 -14.26 -5.28
C LEU A 67 -7.38 -13.03 -6.06
N ALA A 68 -7.34 -13.09 -7.40
CA ALA A 68 -7.80 -11.99 -8.25
C ALA A 68 -9.28 -11.67 -8.03
N GLU A 69 -10.14 -12.69 -8.01
CA GLU A 69 -11.57 -12.57 -7.72
C GLU A 69 -11.82 -11.92 -6.35
N ALA A 70 -11.13 -12.42 -5.31
CA ALA A 70 -11.28 -11.88 -3.95
C ALA A 70 -10.86 -10.41 -3.85
N LEU A 71 -9.78 -10.01 -4.50
CA LEU A 71 -9.33 -8.62 -4.52
C LEU A 71 -10.29 -7.71 -5.30
N ALA A 72 -10.80 -8.19 -6.43
CA ALA A 72 -11.81 -7.47 -7.21
C ALA A 72 -13.09 -7.24 -6.40
N GLU A 73 -13.60 -8.28 -5.73
CA GLU A 73 -14.77 -8.18 -4.86
C GLU A 73 -14.58 -7.17 -3.73
N LEU A 74 -13.46 -7.23 -3.02
CA LEU A 74 -13.18 -6.38 -1.87
C LEU A 74 -12.99 -4.90 -2.24
N GLU A 75 -12.40 -4.61 -3.38
CA GLU A 75 -12.25 -3.25 -3.91
C GLU A 75 -13.49 -2.74 -4.65
N GLY A 76 -14.42 -3.64 -5.01
CA GLY A 76 -15.62 -3.30 -5.80
C GLY A 76 -15.34 -3.13 -7.29
N GLY A 77 -14.31 -3.81 -7.82
CA GLY A 77 -13.93 -3.78 -9.23
C GLY A 77 -14.58 -4.86 -10.08
N ALA A 78 -14.50 -4.71 -11.39
CA ALA A 78 -14.99 -5.69 -12.36
C ALA A 78 -14.05 -6.89 -12.55
N GLY A 79 -12.78 -6.75 -12.14
CA GLY A 79 -11.79 -7.81 -12.19
C GLY A 79 -10.41 -7.33 -11.74
N ALA A 80 -9.52 -8.27 -11.44
CA ALA A 80 -8.16 -7.99 -11.01
C ALA A 80 -7.13 -8.84 -11.76
N VAL A 81 -5.91 -8.33 -11.84
CA VAL A 81 -4.74 -9.04 -12.35
C VAL A 81 -3.70 -9.12 -11.23
N VAL A 82 -3.29 -10.33 -10.88
CA VAL A 82 -2.24 -10.59 -9.90
C VAL A 82 -0.88 -10.69 -10.59
N THR A 83 0.09 -9.94 -10.08
CA THR A 83 1.47 -9.86 -10.60
C THR A 83 2.48 -10.35 -9.57
N ALA A 84 3.69 -10.69 -10.03
CA ALA A 84 4.76 -11.19 -9.16
C ALA A 84 5.29 -10.15 -8.14
N THR A 85 5.04 -8.87 -8.36
CA THR A 85 5.49 -7.77 -7.48
C THR A 85 4.56 -6.56 -7.60
N GLY A 86 4.53 -5.67 -6.59
CA GLY A 86 3.87 -4.36 -6.70
C GLY A 86 4.47 -3.51 -7.83
N MET A 87 5.78 -3.58 -8.06
CA MET A 87 6.43 -2.92 -9.20
C MET A 87 5.98 -3.49 -10.54
N GLY A 88 5.71 -4.81 -10.60
CA GLY A 88 5.09 -5.45 -11.76
C GLY A 88 3.67 -4.93 -12.03
N ALA A 89 2.89 -4.66 -10.98
CA ALA A 89 1.58 -4.06 -11.08
C ALA A 89 1.65 -2.62 -11.65
N ILE A 90 2.58 -1.80 -11.15
CA ILE A 90 2.82 -0.45 -11.72
C ILE A 90 3.24 -0.54 -13.19
N THR A 91 4.20 -1.44 -13.51
CA THR A 91 4.67 -1.64 -14.89
C THR A 91 3.52 -2.05 -15.81
N LEU A 92 2.61 -2.90 -15.35
CA LEU A 92 1.42 -3.30 -16.09
C LEU A 92 0.54 -2.10 -16.42
N VAL A 93 0.23 -1.26 -15.41
CA VAL A 93 -0.61 -0.06 -15.59
C VAL A 93 0.02 0.89 -16.62
N LEU A 94 1.32 1.18 -16.49
CA LEU A 94 2.02 2.10 -17.39
C LEU A 94 2.00 1.62 -18.84
N ASN A 95 2.30 0.32 -19.08
CA ASN A 95 2.32 -0.23 -20.43
C ASN A 95 0.93 -0.43 -21.03
N ALA A 96 -0.09 -0.67 -20.20
CA ALA A 96 -1.45 -0.85 -20.71
C ALA A 96 -2.14 0.48 -21.07
N LEU A 97 -1.78 1.58 -20.40
CA LEU A 97 -2.55 2.81 -20.46
C LEU A 97 -1.82 4.01 -21.09
N LEU A 98 -0.51 3.95 -21.25
CA LEU A 98 0.29 5.06 -21.76
C LEU A 98 1.01 4.69 -23.05
N GLU A 99 0.98 5.64 -23.99
CA GLU A 99 1.71 5.61 -25.25
C GLU A 99 2.79 6.70 -25.26
N PRO A 100 3.80 6.61 -26.13
CA PRO A 100 4.79 7.68 -26.31
C PRO A 100 4.11 9.03 -26.61
N GLY A 101 4.44 10.04 -25.79
CA GLY A 101 3.84 11.37 -25.87
C GLY A 101 2.67 11.61 -24.91
N ASP A 102 2.13 10.58 -24.29
CA ASP A 102 1.17 10.73 -23.19
C ASP A 102 1.84 11.33 -21.95
N ARG A 103 1.05 11.96 -21.07
CA ARG A 103 1.52 12.56 -19.82
C ARG A 103 1.02 11.81 -18.62
N LEU A 104 1.96 11.50 -17.72
CA LEU A 104 1.71 10.86 -16.43
C LEU A 104 1.93 11.87 -15.31
N VAL A 105 0.89 12.12 -14.50
CA VAL A 105 1.02 12.86 -13.24
C VAL A 105 1.23 11.88 -12.09
N VAL A 106 2.23 12.16 -11.25
CA VAL A 106 2.55 11.36 -10.05
C VAL A 106 2.77 12.28 -8.84
N PRO A 107 2.58 11.78 -7.60
CA PRO A 107 2.95 12.53 -6.41
C PRO A 107 4.44 12.86 -6.40
N HIS A 108 4.78 14.07 -5.90
CA HIS A 108 6.18 14.50 -5.77
C HIS A 108 6.96 13.69 -4.73
N ASP A 109 6.27 13.03 -3.81
CA ASP A 109 6.76 12.15 -2.76
C ASP A 109 6.38 10.68 -2.99
N ALA A 110 6.16 10.27 -4.25
CA ALA A 110 5.86 8.88 -4.61
C ALA A 110 6.92 7.90 -4.07
N TYR A 111 6.49 6.68 -3.78
CA TYR A 111 7.38 5.59 -3.33
C TYR A 111 8.67 5.51 -4.16
N GLY A 112 9.82 5.40 -3.50
CA GLY A 112 11.13 5.50 -4.16
C GLY A 112 11.36 4.51 -5.29
N GLY A 113 10.78 3.29 -5.22
CA GLY A 113 10.80 2.31 -6.30
C GLY A 113 10.03 2.79 -7.53
N SER A 114 8.83 3.32 -7.32
CA SER A 114 7.97 3.89 -8.35
C SER A 114 8.62 5.11 -9.00
N TRP A 115 9.14 6.01 -8.18
CA TRP A 115 9.85 7.21 -8.65
C TRP A 115 11.02 6.87 -9.58
N ARG A 116 11.85 5.87 -9.22
CA ARG A 116 12.94 5.39 -10.08
C ARG A 116 12.43 4.87 -11.42
N LEU A 117 11.35 4.08 -11.41
CA LEU A 117 10.76 3.52 -12.62
C LEU A 117 10.21 4.63 -13.53
N PHE A 118 9.42 5.56 -12.96
CA PHE A 118 8.84 6.66 -13.73
C PHE A 118 9.90 7.50 -14.43
N ASN A 119 10.95 7.92 -13.72
CA ASN A 119 12.04 8.70 -14.29
C ASN A 119 12.82 7.92 -15.36
N ALA A 120 13.07 6.62 -15.13
CA ALA A 120 13.77 5.79 -16.12
C ALA A 120 12.99 5.61 -17.42
N LEU A 121 11.67 5.39 -17.31
CA LEU A 121 10.81 5.22 -18.48
C LEU A 121 10.56 6.55 -19.21
N ALA A 122 10.34 7.65 -18.49
CA ALA A 122 10.22 8.98 -19.06
C ALA A 122 11.49 9.38 -19.83
N LYS A 123 12.68 9.11 -19.26
CA LYS A 123 13.97 9.35 -19.93
C LYS A 123 14.13 8.53 -21.21
N LYS A 124 13.48 7.38 -21.32
CA LYS A 124 13.44 6.56 -22.55
C LYS A 124 12.36 6.99 -23.55
N GLY A 125 11.55 8.01 -23.21
CA GLY A 125 10.50 8.51 -24.09
C GLY A 125 9.21 7.69 -24.08
N HIS A 126 8.97 6.85 -23.05
CA HIS A 126 7.72 6.09 -22.94
C HIS A 126 6.53 7.00 -22.64
N PHE A 127 6.71 8.07 -21.90
CA PHE A 127 5.73 9.12 -21.57
C PHE A 127 6.44 10.37 -21.05
N GLU A 128 5.72 11.48 -20.95
CA GLU A 128 6.17 12.69 -20.26
C GLU A 128 5.76 12.62 -18.78
N LEU A 129 6.70 12.88 -17.85
CA LEU A 129 6.47 12.79 -16.42
C LEU A 129 6.21 14.18 -15.83
N ILE A 130 5.10 14.33 -15.11
CA ILE A 130 4.73 15.52 -14.34
C ILE A 130 4.67 15.12 -12.87
N THR A 131 5.41 15.82 -12.00
CA THR A 131 5.34 15.63 -10.55
C THR A 131 4.54 16.77 -9.90
N ALA A 132 3.61 16.42 -9.00
CA ALA A 132 2.74 17.40 -8.34
C ALA A 132 2.53 17.06 -6.87
N ASP A 133 2.28 18.07 -6.05
CA ASP A 133 1.69 17.87 -4.73
C ASP A 133 0.16 17.73 -4.90
N LEU A 134 -0.32 16.49 -4.80
CA LEU A 134 -1.75 16.19 -4.98
C LEU A 134 -2.60 16.63 -3.77
N THR A 135 -1.97 17.07 -2.68
CA THR A 135 -2.66 17.64 -1.51
C THR A 135 -2.85 19.17 -1.64
N ASP A 136 -2.11 19.81 -2.55
CA ASP A 136 -2.26 21.24 -2.87
C ASP A 136 -3.14 21.44 -4.11
N PRO A 137 -4.31 22.10 -3.99
CA PRO A 137 -5.21 22.34 -5.12
C PRO A 137 -4.58 23.12 -6.28
N ARG A 138 -3.61 24.01 -6.03
CA ARG A 138 -2.93 24.79 -7.08
C ARG A 138 -1.97 23.91 -7.86
N SER A 139 -1.12 23.16 -7.15
CA SER A 139 -0.20 22.19 -7.76
C SER A 139 -0.94 21.15 -8.62
N LEU A 140 -2.08 20.64 -8.13
CA LEU A 140 -2.94 19.74 -8.89
C LEU A 140 -3.49 20.43 -10.15
N ALA A 141 -4.03 21.65 -10.04
CA ALA A 141 -4.60 22.38 -11.19
C ALA A 141 -3.55 22.63 -12.27
N ASP A 142 -2.34 23.04 -11.88
CA ASP A 142 -1.21 23.28 -12.81
C ASP A 142 -0.78 21.97 -13.53
N ALA A 143 -0.81 20.84 -12.83
CA ALA A 143 -0.51 19.55 -13.42
C ALA A 143 -1.61 19.10 -14.41
N LEU A 144 -2.89 19.28 -14.04
CA LEU A 144 -4.03 18.91 -14.89
C LEU A 144 -4.18 19.81 -16.13
N ALA A 145 -3.77 21.08 -16.04
CA ALA A 145 -3.75 22.01 -17.19
C ALA A 145 -2.83 21.51 -18.33
N GLN A 146 -1.92 20.58 -18.06
CA GLN A 146 -1.04 19.96 -19.06
C GLN A 146 -1.71 18.78 -19.77
N SER A 147 -3.01 18.53 -19.55
CA SER A 147 -3.79 17.45 -20.18
C SER A 147 -3.17 16.06 -20.01
N PRO A 148 -2.95 15.60 -18.78
CA PRO A 148 -2.39 14.27 -18.55
C PRO A 148 -3.36 13.17 -19.02
N LYS A 149 -2.80 12.02 -19.40
CA LYS A 149 -3.56 10.81 -19.71
C LYS A 149 -3.89 9.99 -18.46
N LEU A 150 -2.96 9.99 -17.50
CA LEU A 150 -3.06 9.20 -16.28
C LEU A 150 -2.59 10.01 -15.08
N VAL A 151 -3.33 9.93 -13.98
CA VAL A 151 -2.94 10.47 -12.66
C VAL A 151 -2.78 9.28 -11.71
N LEU A 152 -1.57 9.09 -11.20
CA LEU A 152 -1.30 8.13 -10.14
C LEU A 152 -1.40 8.84 -8.79
N ILE A 153 -2.18 8.26 -7.88
CA ILE A 153 -2.44 8.77 -6.54
C ILE A 153 -1.90 7.76 -5.54
N GLU A 154 -1.10 8.19 -4.58
CA GLU A 154 -0.65 7.38 -3.45
C GLU A 154 -1.17 8.03 -2.16
N THR A 155 -1.98 7.31 -1.39
CA THR A 155 -2.56 7.85 -0.14
C THR A 155 -2.95 6.74 0.84
N PRO A 156 -2.44 6.81 2.11
CA PRO A 156 -1.42 7.72 2.64
C PRO A 156 -0.08 7.60 1.91
N SER A 157 0.68 8.69 1.78
CA SER A 157 1.99 8.66 1.14
C SER A 157 3.09 8.07 2.05
N ASN A 158 4.19 7.64 1.45
CA ASN A 158 5.34 7.09 2.16
C ASN A 158 6.56 8.04 2.02
N PRO A 159 7.20 8.51 3.12
CA PRO A 159 7.02 8.06 4.50
C PRO A 159 6.16 8.98 5.38
N LEU A 160 5.73 10.15 4.89
CA LEU A 160 5.15 11.22 5.72
C LEU A 160 3.63 11.11 5.91
N LEU A 161 3.00 10.05 5.36
CA LEU A 161 1.57 9.75 5.55
C LEU A 161 0.64 10.90 5.15
N ARG A 162 1.02 11.69 4.14
CA ARG A 162 0.16 12.73 3.57
C ARG A 162 -1.10 12.11 3.01
N ILE A 163 -2.22 12.77 3.24
CA ILE A 163 -3.54 12.30 2.82
C ILE A 163 -4.02 13.12 1.63
N THR A 164 -4.18 12.46 0.51
CA THR A 164 -4.82 13.03 -0.68
C THR A 164 -6.33 12.82 -0.60
N ASP A 165 -7.11 13.86 -0.84
CA ASP A 165 -8.58 13.76 -0.97
C ASP A 165 -8.93 13.05 -2.28
N LEU A 166 -9.27 11.77 -2.18
CA LEU A 166 -9.54 10.92 -3.34
C LEU A 166 -10.67 11.47 -4.21
N ARG A 167 -11.80 11.85 -3.60
CA ARG A 167 -12.95 12.36 -4.37
C ARG A 167 -12.56 13.61 -5.15
N PHE A 168 -11.92 14.56 -4.50
CA PHE A 168 -11.52 15.83 -5.12
C PHE A 168 -10.55 15.61 -6.29
N VAL A 169 -9.49 14.81 -6.09
CA VAL A 169 -8.47 14.57 -7.12
C VAL A 169 -9.01 13.75 -8.29
N ILE A 170 -9.79 12.71 -8.01
CA ILE A 170 -10.38 11.85 -9.05
C ILE A 170 -11.37 12.65 -9.92
N GLU A 171 -12.27 13.42 -9.30
CA GLU A 171 -13.21 14.27 -10.05
C GLU A 171 -12.49 15.32 -10.88
N ALA A 172 -11.43 15.94 -10.36
CA ALA A 172 -10.64 16.91 -11.09
C ALA A 172 -9.89 16.28 -12.29
N ALA A 173 -9.28 15.10 -12.08
CA ALA A 173 -8.60 14.34 -13.13
C ALA A 173 -9.58 13.95 -14.26
N HIS A 174 -10.74 13.42 -13.91
CA HIS A 174 -11.78 13.07 -14.90
C HIS A 174 -12.27 14.28 -15.69
N LYS A 175 -12.46 15.44 -15.05
CA LYS A 175 -12.81 16.69 -15.75
C LYS A 175 -11.74 17.13 -16.75
N ALA A 176 -10.47 16.82 -16.46
CA ALA A 176 -9.35 17.08 -17.38
C ALA A 176 -9.16 15.98 -18.44
N GLY A 177 -10.01 14.94 -18.46
CA GLY A 177 -9.94 13.81 -19.40
C GLY A 177 -8.91 12.75 -19.03
N ALA A 178 -8.34 12.81 -17.82
CA ALA A 178 -7.36 11.85 -17.33
C ALA A 178 -8.04 10.66 -16.64
N ARG A 179 -7.46 9.47 -16.77
CA ARG A 179 -7.77 8.30 -15.93
C ARG A 179 -7.02 8.38 -14.62
N THR A 180 -7.49 7.65 -13.63
CA THR A 180 -6.89 7.61 -12.29
C THR A 180 -6.52 6.20 -11.87
N VAL A 181 -5.36 6.04 -11.25
CA VAL A 181 -4.95 4.84 -10.53
C VAL A 181 -4.55 5.21 -9.11
N VAL A 182 -5.11 4.50 -8.13
CA VAL A 182 -4.82 4.73 -6.71
C VAL A 182 -4.02 3.58 -6.15
N ASP A 183 -2.83 3.86 -5.64
CA ASP A 183 -2.08 2.92 -4.82
C ASP A 183 -2.69 2.88 -3.41
N ASN A 184 -3.39 1.78 -3.11
CA ASN A 184 -4.10 1.55 -1.85
C ASN A 184 -3.34 0.58 -0.92
N THR A 185 -2.04 0.46 -1.12
CA THR A 185 -1.19 -0.52 -0.40
C THR A 185 -1.20 -0.33 1.11
N PHE A 186 -1.20 0.92 1.62
CA PHE A 186 -1.11 1.20 3.06
C PHE A 186 -2.39 0.90 3.82
N LEU A 187 -3.55 1.03 3.18
CA LEU A 187 -4.84 0.86 3.83
C LEU A 187 -5.51 -0.47 3.48
N SER A 188 -5.20 -1.03 2.33
CA SER A 188 -5.86 -2.22 1.80
C SER A 188 -7.37 -2.03 1.59
N PRO A 189 -8.09 -2.96 0.94
CA PRO A 189 -9.53 -2.84 0.76
C PRO A 189 -10.33 -2.88 2.07
N ALA A 190 -9.72 -3.29 3.17
CA ALA A 190 -10.39 -3.29 4.46
C ALA A 190 -10.65 -1.87 5.00
N LEU A 191 -9.69 -0.96 4.83
CA LEU A 191 -9.78 0.40 5.38
C LEU A 191 -10.12 1.47 4.35
N GLN A 192 -9.84 1.25 3.06
CA GLN A 192 -10.17 2.20 1.99
C GLN A 192 -10.51 1.45 0.70
N THR A 193 -11.50 1.92 -0.04
CA THR A 193 -11.95 1.35 -1.32
C THR A 193 -12.01 2.46 -2.38
N PRO A 194 -10.92 2.76 -3.07
CA PRO A 194 -10.83 3.91 -3.99
C PRO A 194 -11.84 3.85 -5.15
N ILE A 195 -12.24 2.67 -5.62
CA ILE A 195 -13.28 2.52 -6.66
C ILE A 195 -14.59 3.17 -6.22
N ALA A 196 -14.94 3.11 -4.94
CA ALA A 196 -16.14 3.77 -4.41
C ALA A 196 -16.07 5.32 -4.51
N PHE A 197 -14.88 5.89 -4.66
CA PHE A 197 -14.65 7.32 -4.92
C PHE A 197 -14.54 7.66 -6.40
N GLY A 198 -14.64 6.65 -7.28
CA GLY A 198 -14.60 6.82 -8.73
C GLY A 198 -13.26 6.50 -9.38
N ALA A 199 -12.26 5.99 -8.66
CA ALA A 199 -10.98 5.58 -9.26
C ALA A 199 -11.20 4.56 -10.39
N ASP A 200 -10.44 4.71 -11.49
CA ASP A 200 -10.54 3.79 -12.62
C ASP A 200 -9.79 2.48 -12.34
N LEU A 201 -8.68 2.60 -11.59
CA LEU A 201 -7.86 1.46 -11.17
C LEU A 201 -7.44 1.62 -9.71
N VAL A 202 -7.27 0.47 -9.07
CA VAL A 202 -6.59 0.37 -7.77
C VAL A 202 -5.39 -0.53 -7.92
N LEU A 203 -4.28 -0.14 -7.28
CA LEU A 203 -3.03 -0.88 -7.28
C LEU A 203 -2.68 -1.29 -5.86
N HIS A 204 -2.13 -2.48 -5.70
CA HIS A 204 -1.58 -2.98 -4.45
C HIS A 204 -0.20 -3.60 -4.63
N SER A 205 0.70 -3.30 -3.72
CA SER A 205 1.73 -4.27 -3.33
C SER A 205 1.08 -5.25 -2.36
N THR A 206 0.71 -6.44 -2.84
CA THR A 206 0.11 -7.46 -1.98
C THR A 206 1.09 -8.02 -0.95
N THR A 207 2.39 -7.76 -1.14
CA THR A 207 3.50 -8.01 -0.20
C THR A 207 3.21 -7.50 1.22
N LYS A 208 2.40 -6.42 1.33
CA LYS A 208 2.18 -5.67 2.57
C LYS A 208 1.02 -6.27 3.37
N TYR A 209 0.10 -5.48 3.87
CA TYR A 209 -1.02 -5.92 4.72
C TYR A 209 -1.86 -7.04 4.14
N ILE A 210 -2.01 -7.13 2.80
CA ILE A 210 -2.83 -8.18 2.17
C ILE A 210 -2.25 -9.56 2.46
N ASN A 211 -0.97 -9.79 2.17
CA ASN A 211 -0.27 -11.01 2.57
C ASN A 211 -0.04 -11.05 4.08
N GLY A 212 0.59 -10.00 4.63
CA GLY A 212 0.73 -9.73 6.06
C GLY A 212 1.66 -10.64 6.85
N HIS A 213 2.47 -11.49 6.19
CA HIS A 213 3.32 -12.49 6.86
C HIS A 213 4.79 -12.45 6.41
N SER A 214 5.18 -11.42 5.66
CA SER A 214 6.58 -11.15 5.23
C SER A 214 7.25 -12.29 4.46
N ASP A 215 6.47 -13.20 3.86
CA ASP A 215 6.92 -14.43 3.19
C ASP A 215 6.61 -14.44 1.68
N VAL A 216 5.89 -13.43 1.15
CA VAL A 216 5.54 -13.30 -0.28
C VAL A 216 5.78 -11.90 -0.78
N VAL A 217 6.40 -11.78 -1.94
CA VAL A 217 6.41 -10.56 -2.75
C VAL A 217 5.37 -10.70 -3.85
N GLY A 218 4.43 -9.75 -3.92
CA GLY A 218 3.35 -9.80 -4.91
C GLY A 218 2.75 -8.44 -5.20
N GLY A 219 1.90 -8.37 -6.21
CA GLY A 219 1.16 -7.18 -6.58
C GLY A 219 -0.19 -7.52 -7.22
N ALA A 220 -1.05 -6.52 -7.30
CA ALA A 220 -2.32 -6.64 -7.99
C ALA A 220 -2.77 -5.29 -8.58
N VAL A 221 -3.49 -5.34 -9.70
CA VAL A 221 -4.22 -4.21 -10.26
C VAL A 221 -5.68 -4.61 -10.39
N ILE A 222 -6.56 -3.81 -9.83
CA ILE A 222 -8.01 -3.97 -9.90
C ILE A 222 -8.56 -2.90 -10.84
N ALA A 223 -9.36 -3.30 -11.83
CA ALA A 223 -10.03 -2.41 -12.76
C ALA A 223 -11.48 -2.19 -12.36
N ARG A 224 -11.97 -0.95 -12.46
CA ARG A 224 -13.36 -0.61 -12.19
C ARG A 224 -14.32 -1.22 -13.20
N ASP A 225 -13.90 -1.31 -14.47
CA ASP A 225 -14.73 -1.80 -15.58
C ASP A 225 -14.12 -3.02 -16.29
N ALA A 226 -14.95 -3.79 -16.96
CA ALA A 226 -14.57 -5.04 -17.62
C ALA A 226 -13.65 -4.83 -18.85
N GLU A 227 -13.80 -3.74 -19.58
CA GLU A 227 -12.99 -3.44 -20.76
C GLU A 227 -11.53 -3.20 -20.32
N THR A 228 -11.34 -2.37 -19.32
CA THR A 228 -10.01 -2.10 -18.74
C THR A 228 -9.41 -3.38 -18.14
N HIS A 229 -10.23 -4.21 -17.48
CA HIS A 229 -9.75 -5.49 -16.96
C HIS A 229 -9.22 -6.41 -18.10
N GLN A 230 -9.96 -6.54 -19.20
CA GLN A 230 -9.52 -7.34 -20.34
C GLN A 230 -8.23 -6.81 -20.96
N GLN A 231 -8.08 -5.49 -21.05
CA GLN A 231 -6.84 -4.85 -21.53
C GLN A 231 -5.66 -5.19 -20.59
N LEU A 232 -5.84 -5.12 -19.29
CA LEU A 232 -4.81 -5.49 -18.30
C LEU A 232 -4.43 -6.98 -18.40
N VAL A 233 -5.41 -7.87 -18.54
CA VAL A 233 -5.17 -9.32 -18.71
C VAL A 233 -4.32 -9.59 -19.95
N TRP A 234 -4.65 -8.94 -21.07
CA TRP A 234 -3.89 -9.08 -22.31
C TRP A 234 -2.44 -8.61 -22.14
N TRP A 235 -2.25 -7.42 -21.56
CA TRP A 235 -0.90 -6.87 -21.35
C TRP A 235 -0.09 -7.67 -20.34
N ALA A 236 -0.71 -8.14 -19.26
CA ALA A 236 -0.03 -8.99 -18.27
C ALA A 236 0.49 -10.29 -18.91
N ASN A 237 -0.32 -10.91 -19.78
CA ASN A 237 0.10 -12.10 -20.53
C ASN A 237 1.21 -11.79 -21.52
N ALA A 238 1.11 -10.68 -22.27
CA ALA A 238 2.11 -10.28 -23.27
C ALA A 238 3.46 -9.91 -22.64
N LEU A 239 3.44 -9.17 -21.53
CA LEU A 239 4.64 -8.75 -20.78
C LEU A 239 5.20 -9.85 -19.89
N GLY A 240 4.44 -10.93 -19.63
CA GLY A 240 4.82 -11.97 -18.68
C GLY A 240 4.73 -11.54 -17.21
N LEU A 241 3.93 -10.52 -16.90
CA LEU A 241 3.70 -10.02 -15.56
C LEU A 241 2.62 -10.86 -14.86
N THR A 242 3.00 -12.00 -14.32
CA THR A 242 2.06 -12.95 -13.71
C THR A 242 2.54 -13.36 -12.32
N GLY A 243 1.59 -13.49 -11.38
CA GLY A 243 1.85 -14.01 -10.04
C GLY A 243 1.95 -15.54 -10.03
N SER A 244 2.79 -16.08 -9.14
CA SER A 244 2.90 -17.51 -8.88
C SER A 244 1.63 -18.07 -8.25
N PRO A 245 1.16 -19.27 -8.61
CA PRO A 245 0.03 -19.92 -7.94
C PRO A 245 0.26 -20.16 -6.46
N PHE A 246 1.47 -20.55 -6.06
CA PHE A 246 1.80 -20.80 -4.66
C PHE A 246 1.78 -19.51 -3.83
N ASP A 247 2.39 -18.44 -4.34
CA ASP A 247 2.38 -17.13 -3.68
C ASP A 247 0.96 -16.55 -3.61
N SER A 248 0.16 -16.80 -4.66
CA SER A 248 -1.26 -16.42 -4.66
C SER A 248 -2.07 -17.15 -3.59
N PHE A 249 -1.79 -18.44 -3.35
CA PHE A 249 -2.42 -19.20 -2.28
C PHE A 249 -2.03 -18.64 -0.89
N LEU A 250 -0.75 -18.35 -0.65
CA LEU A 250 -0.29 -17.78 0.61
C LEU A 250 -0.91 -16.39 0.82
N THR A 251 -0.95 -15.56 -0.22
CA THR A 251 -1.57 -14.23 -0.17
C THR A 251 -3.07 -14.32 0.11
N LEU A 252 -3.79 -15.26 -0.53
CA LEU A 252 -5.21 -15.51 -0.25
C LEU A 252 -5.42 -15.95 1.21
N ARG A 253 -4.53 -16.80 1.74
CA ARG A 253 -4.54 -17.20 3.15
C ARG A 253 -4.33 -16.00 4.07
N GLY A 254 -3.41 -15.09 3.74
CA GLY A 254 -3.19 -13.84 4.47
C GLY A 254 -4.42 -12.92 4.41
N LEU A 255 -5.02 -12.76 3.23
CA LEU A 255 -6.22 -11.94 3.00
C LEU A 255 -7.38 -12.37 3.91
N ARG A 256 -7.57 -13.65 4.15
CA ARG A 256 -8.65 -14.18 4.99
C ARG A 256 -8.60 -13.74 6.46
N THR A 257 -7.45 -13.24 6.93
CA THR A 257 -7.28 -12.70 8.27
C THR A 257 -7.03 -11.18 8.29
N LEU A 258 -7.12 -10.51 7.15
CA LEU A 258 -6.77 -9.10 6.97
C LEU A 258 -7.50 -8.19 7.97
N ASP A 259 -8.82 -8.30 8.08
CA ASP A 259 -9.63 -7.46 8.98
C ASP A 259 -9.26 -7.67 10.46
N ALA A 260 -9.07 -8.91 10.87
CA ALA A 260 -8.68 -9.24 12.25
C ALA A 260 -7.29 -8.70 12.59
N ARG A 261 -6.32 -8.82 11.65
CA ARG A 261 -4.97 -8.28 11.84
C ARG A 261 -4.99 -6.76 11.90
N LEU A 262 -5.69 -6.09 10.98
CA LEU A 262 -5.75 -4.64 10.96
C LEU A 262 -6.37 -4.03 12.20
N ARG A 263 -7.32 -4.70 12.87
CA ARG A 263 -7.82 -4.23 14.16
C ARG A 263 -6.70 -4.18 15.20
N ALA A 264 -5.96 -5.28 15.37
CA ALA A 264 -4.85 -5.34 16.31
C ALA A 264 -3.71 -4.36 15.93
N HIS A 265 -3.37 -4.27 14.64
CA HIS A 265 -2.40 -3.29 14.14
C HIS A 265 -2.77 -1.85 14.52
N GLN A 266 -4.03 -1.45 14.32
CA GLN A 266 -4.49 -0.10 14.62
C GLN A 266 -4.53 0.19 16.11
N GLU A 267 -5.00 -0.76 16.93
CA GLU A 267 -4.98 -0.63 18.40
C GLU A 267 -3.56 -0.34 18.90
N ASN A 268 -2.57 -1.07 18.41
CA ASN A 268 -1.17 -0.85 18.74
C ASN A 268 -0.63 0.49 18.22
N ALA A 269 -0.98 0.85 16.98
CA ALA A 269 -0.52 2.11 16.38
C ALA A 269 -1.08 3.34 17.10
N ASP A 270 -2.36 3.31 17.49
CA ASP A 270 -2.99 4.38 18.27
C ASP A 270 -2.30 4.57 19.63
N ALA A 271 -1.99 3.46 20.32
CA ALA A 271 -1.28 3.51 21.61
C ALA A 271 0.14 4.08 21.47
N ILE A 272 0.87 3.66 20.43
CA ILE A 272 2.22 4.17 20.17
C ILE A 272 2.17 5.65 19.76
N ALA A 273 1.23 6.06 18.92
CA ALA A 273 1.09 7.45 18.51
C ALA A 273 0.84 8.37 19.72
N ALA A 274 0.00 7.95 20.65
CA ALA A 274 -0.26 8.68 21.89
C ALA A 274 1.00 8.80 22.78
N LEU A 275 1.82 7.77 22.87
CA LEU A 275 3.10 7.81 23.59
C LEU A 275 4.07 8.79 22.94
N LEU A 276 4.19 8.74 21.61
CA LEU A 276 5.13 9.58 20.85
C LEU A 276 4.74 11.07 20.90
N GLU A 277 3.44 11.40 20.83
CA GLU A 277 2.96 12.78 20.81
C GLU A 277 3.33 13.57 22.09
N THR A 278 3.52 12.87 23.19
CA THR A 278 3.83 13.48 24.50
C THR A 278 5.33 13.44 24.85
N ASN A 279 6.17 12.82 24.05
CA ASN A 279 7.58 12.61 24.37
C ASN A 279 8.46 13.76 23.89
N PRO A 280 9.32 14.36 24.74
CA PRO A 280 10.15 15.54 24.41
C PRO A 280 11.27 15.26 23.39
N ALA A 281 11.65 14.00 23.16
CA ALA A 281 12.61 13.63 22.10
C ALA A 281 12.00 13.64 20.69
N VAL A 282 10.66 13.70 20.60
CA VAL A 282 9.93 13.66 19.35
C VAL A 282 9.48 15.07 18.98
N SER A 283 10.04 15.62 17.91
CA SER A 283 9.64 16.95 17.41
C SER A 283 8.35 16.90 16.60
N LYS A 284 8.05 15.76 15.97
CA LYS A 284 6.83 15.60 15.17
C LYS A 284 6.42 14.13 15.03
N VAL A 285 5.11 13.89 15.04
CA VAL A 285 4.50 12.61 14.71
C VAL A 285 3.64 12.78 13.46
N TYR A 286 3.83 11.88 12.51
CA TYR A 286 3.03 11.79 11.29
C TYR A 286 2.14 10.55 11.41
N PHE A 287 0.90 10.75 11.79
CA PHE A 287 -0.11 9.70 11.89
C PHE A 287 -1.49 10.28 11.62
N PRO A 288 -2.21 9.81 10.59
CA PRO A 288 -3.51 10.38 10.22
C PRO A 288 -4.59 10.28 11.29
N GLY A 289 -4.43 9.39 12.29
CA GLY A 289 -5.30 9.24 13.44
C GLY A 289 -5.24 10.42 14.43
N LEU A 290 -4.14 11.18 14.46
CA LEU A 290 -4.00 12.34 15.33
C LEU A 290 -4.77 13.53 14.77
N ALA A 291 -5.52 14.22 15.62
CA ALA A 291 -6.26 15.44 15.24
C ALA A 291 -5.33 16.57 14.77
N THR A 292 -4.07 16.54 15.17
CA THR A 292 -3.01 17.48 14.77
C THR A 292 -2.47 17.22 13.38
N HIS A 293 -2.77 16.05 12.79
CA HIS A 293 -2.31 15.73 11.43
C HIS A 293 -3.08 16.54 10.38
N PRO A 294 -2.39 17.23 9.42
CA PRO A 294 -3.06 18.10 8.44
C PRO A 294 -4.15 17.42 7.62
N GLY A 295 -3.99 16.13 7.34
CA GLY A 295 -4.94 15.31 6.57
C GLY A 295 -5.99 14.59 7.41
N HIS A 296 -6.05 14.76 8.75
CA HIS A 296 -6.94 14.01 9.63
C HIS A 296 -8.42 14.08 9.20
N ALA A 297 -8.93 15.27 8.92
CA ALA A 297 -10.33 15.45 8.52
C ALA A 297 -10.65 14.76 7.18
N VAL A 298 -9.69 14.69 6.25
CA VAL A 298 -9.84 13.97 4.99
C VAL A 298 -9.81 12.46 5.25
N ALA A 299 -8.85 11.99 6.02
CA ALA A 299 -8.74 10.58 6.40
C ALA A 299 -10.02 10.09 7.10
N ALA A 300 -10.51 10.81 8.10
CA ALA A 300 -11.72 10.45 8.86
C ALA A 300 -12.99 10.30 8.01
N ARG A 301 -13.11 11.03 6.88
CA ARG A 301 -14.29 10.92 6.01
C ARG A 301 -14.15 9.91 4.88
N GLN A 302 -12.91 9.55 4.46
CA GLN A 302 -12.69 8.64 3.34
C GLN A 302 -12.20 7.25 3.73
N GLN A 303 -11.70 7.07 4.95
CA GLN A 303 -11.14 5.82 5.45
C GLN A 303 -12.00 5.24 6.57
N LYS A 304 -11.99 3.93 6.72
CA LYS A 304 -12.67 3.21 7.82
C LYS A 304 -11.79 3.07 9.06
N GLY A 305 -10.57 3.55 9.00
CA GLY A 305 -9.55 3.57 10.04
C GLY A 305 -8.27 4.21 9.51
N PHE A 306 -7.32 4.48 10.39
CA PHE A 306 -6.13 5.27 10.04
C PHE A 306 -4.91 4.43 9.68
N GLY A 307 -5.06 3.08 9.69
CA GLY A 307 -3.96 2.15 9.42
C GLY A 307 -3.01 2.03 10.61
N ALA A 308 -1.84 1.42 10.35
CA ALA A 308 -0.84 1.18 11.38
C ALA A 308 0.58 1.57 10.92
N MET A 309 0.66 2.44 9.94
CA MET A 309 1.89 3.12 9.58
C MET A 309 1.93 4.46 10.28
N LEU A 310 3.05 4.77 10.92
CA LEU A 310 3.31 6.09 11.45
C LEU A 310 4.78 6.46 11.25
N SER A 311 5.06 7.75 11.21
CA SER A 311 6.44 8.24 11.21
C SER A 311 6.64 9.26 12.33
N LEU A 312 7.86 9.34 12.83
CA LEU A 312 8.25 10.32 13.83
C LEU A 312 9.56 10.97 13.45
N GLU A 313 9.74 12.19 13.91
CA GLU A 313 10.97 12.95 13.77
C GLU A 313 11.61 13.14 15.15
N LEU A 314 12.84 12.67 15.29
CA LEU A 314 13.59 12.78 16.52
C LEU A 314 14.41 14.08 16.54
N GLU A 315 14.41 14.76 17.70
CA GLU A 315 15.41 15.77 18.01
C GLU A 315 16.80 15.12 18.04
N GLY A 316 17.81 15.81 17.51
CA GLY A 316 19.21 15.34 17.50
C GLY A 316 19.63 14.56 16.25
N GLY A 317 18.74 14.45 15.23
CA GLY A 317 19.11 13.94 13.91
C GLY A 317 19.57 12.48 13.92
N GLU A 318 20.57 12.15 13.07
CA GLU A 318 21.04 10.77 12.87
C GLU A 318 21.59 10.12 14.14
N GLU A 319 22.24 10.87 15.06
CA GLU A 319 22.76 10.30 16.31
C GLU A 319 21.63 9.83 17.21
N ALA A 320 20.56 10.59 17.33
CA ALA A 320 19.38 10.20 18.08
C ALA A 320 18.66 9.01 17.42
N VAL A 321 18.56 8.99 16.08
CA VAL A 321 18.03 7.84 15.32
C VAL A 321 18.84 6.58 15.59
N ARG A 322 20.16 6.65 15.56
CA ARG A 322 21.04 5.52 15.87
C ARG A 322 20.80 4.98 17.28
N ALA A 323 20.77 5.88 18.28
CA ALA A 323 20.50 5.50 19.66
C ALA A 323 19.10 4.91 19.86
N PHE A 324 18.13 5.38 19.11
CA PHE A 324 16.77 4.84 19.11
C PHE A 324 16.76 3.40 18.58
N VAL A 325 17.31 3.16 17.39
CA VAL A 325 17.23 1.86 16.71
C VAL A 325 18.15 0.80 17.29
N GLU A 326 19.33 1.19 17.78
CA GLU A 326 20.29 0.29 18.42
C GLU A 326 19.83 -0.08 19.82
N GLY A 327 19.21 -1.26 19.98
CA GLY A 327 18.71 -1.77 21.26
C GLY A 327 17.19 -1.92 21.31
N LEU A 328 16.52 -1.77 20.19
CA LEU A 328 15.13 -2.25 20.02
C LEU A 328 15.09 -3.78 20.19
N ARG A 329 14.03 -4.27 20.79
CA ARG A 329 13.85 -5.70 21.11
C ARG A 329 12.78 -6.35 20.26
N TYR A 330 11.73 -5.63 19.96
CA TYR A 330 10.56 -6.13 19.23
C TYR A 330 10.40 -5.46 17.87
N PHE A 331 10.78 -4.19 17.73
CA PHE A 331 10.88 -3.57 16.42
C PHE A 331 12.17 -3.98 15.71
N THR A 332 12.04 -4.54 14.53
CA THR A 332 13.19 -4.92 13.69
C THR A 332 13.52 -3.80 12.72
N LEU A 333 14.81 -3.40 12.67
CA LEU A 333 15.30 -2.44 11.65
C LEU A 333 15.34 -3.14 10.29
N ALA A 334 14.34 -2.91 9.47
CA ALA A 334 14.18 -3.55 8.16
C ALA A 334 13.36 -2.70 7.21
N GLU A 335 13.52 -2.96 5.92
CA GLU A 335 12.60 -2.47 4.88
C GLU A 335 11.29 -3.27 4.90
N SER A 336 10.33 -2.82 4.08
CA SER A 336 8.98 -3.34 4.00
C SER A 336 8.06 -2.77 5.09
N LEU A 337 6.85 -3.32 5.20
CA LEU A 337 5.81 -2.91 6.14
C LEU A 337 4.61 -3.87 6.09
N GLY A 338 3.72 -3.76 7.06
CA GLY A 338 2.40 -4.40 7.03
C GLY A 338 2.40 -5.89 7.32
N GLY A 339 3.54 -6.45 7.76
CA GLY A 339 3.62 -7.78 8.34
C GLY A 339 3.07 -7.82 9.77
N VAL A 340 2.86 -9.02 10.29
CA VAL A 340 2.42 -9.24 11.69
C VAL A 340 3.46 -8.75 12.70
N GLU A 341 4.72 -8.68 12.31
CA GLU A 341 5.84 -8.17 13.09
C GLU A 341 5.97 -6.64 12.99
N SER A 342 6.49 -6.02 14.04
CA SER A 342 6.80 -4.59 14.07
C SER A 342 8.15 -4.29 13.41
N LEU A 343 8.15 -3.32 12.48
CA LEU A 343 9.35 -2.88 11.76
C LEU A 343 9.61 -1.40 11.97
N VAL A 344 10.90 -1.02 11.98
CA VAL A 344 11.34 0.36 11.91
C VAL A 344 12.25 0.54 10.68
N ALA A 345 12.10 1.66 9.98
CA ALA A 345 12.98 2.02 8.88
C ALA A 345 13.44 3.47 9.04
N HIS A 346 14.69 3.73 8.64
CA HIS A 346 15.24 5.08 8.49
C HIS A 346 15.15 5.49 7.02
N PRO A 347 14.19 6.33 6.62
CA PRO A 347 13.95 6.62 5.21
C PRO A 347 15.18 7.16 4.47
N ALA A 348 15.98 8.02 5.12
CA ALA A 348 17.12 8.65 4.50
C ALA A 348 18.22 7.67 4.06
N THR A 349 18.45 6.57 4.80
CA THR A 349 19.49 5.57 4.49
C THR A 349 18.93 4.26 3.92
N MET A 350 17.61 4.06 3.90
CA MET A 350 16.95 2.83 3.47
C MET A 350 15.97 3.09 2.32
N THR A 351 14.71 3.31 2.60
CA THR A 351 13.63 3.34 1.61
C THR A 351 13.74 4.47 0.58
N HIS A 352 14.44 5.56 0.91
CA HIS A 352 14.66 6.73 0.04
C HIS A 352 16.15 7.04 -0.17
N ALA A 353 17.04 6.10 0.12
CA ALA A 353 18.51 6.26 -0.04
C ALA A 353 18.92 6.57 -1.49
N ALA A 354 18.12 6.18 -2.48
CA ALA A 354 18.37 6.47 -3.89
C ALA A 354 18.06 7.93 -4.30
N MET A 355 17.39 8.72 -3.44
CA MET A 355 17.12 10.14 -3.67
C MET A 355 18.36 10.98 -3.31
N THR A 356 18.58 12.07 -4.06
CA THR A 356 19.62 13.04 -3.67
C THR A 356 19.22 13.75 -2.37
N PRO A 357 20.19 14.30 -1.60
CA PRO A 357 19.89 15.09 -0.39
C PRO A 357 18.88 16.22 -0.64
N GLU A 358 19.00 16.93 -1.77
CA GLU A 358 18.10 18.01 -2.16
C GLU A 358 16.68 17.48 -2.44
N ALA A 359 16.57 16.33 -3.10
CA ALA A 359 15.26 15.69 -3.36
C ALA A 359 14.60 15.20 -2.07
N ARG A 360 15.39 14.64 -1.12
CA ARG A 360 14.89 14.27 0.21
C ARG A 360 14.39 15.49 0.99
N ALA A 361 15.17 16.57 1.00
CA ALA A 361 14.79 17.82 1.67
C ALA A 361 13.50 18.39 1.09
N LYS A 362 13.34 18.39 -0.26
CA LYS A 362 12.10 18.81 -0.93
C LYS A 362 10.91 17.91 -0.58
N ALA A 363 11.12 16.61 -0.40
CA ALA A 363 10.10 15.67 0.04
C ALA A 363 9.78 15.79 1.54
N GLY A 364 10.59 16.52 2.33
CA GLY A 364 10.46 16.66 3.77
C GLY A 364 11.05 15.48 4.56
N ILE A 365 11.98 14.74 3.98
CA ILE A 365 12.64 13.58 4.59
C ILE A 365 13.95 14.06 5.22
N SER A 366 13.96 14.22 6.54
CA SER A 366 15.12 14.59 7.34
C SER A 366 15.93 13.37 7.78
N ASP A 367 17.14 13.63 8.30
CA ASP A 367 18.00 12.59 8.88
C ASP A 367 17.53 12.16 10.30
N GLY A 368 16.55 12.86 10.89
CA GLY A 368 15.88 12.49 12.14
C GLY A 368 14.62 11.65 11.96
N LEU A 369 14.21 11.40 10.72
CA LEU A 369 12.93 10.74 10.42
C LEU A 369 13.03 9.22 10.55
N LEU A 370 12.13 8.63 11.32
CA LEU A 370 11.88 7.19 11.40
C LEU A 370 10.46 6.86 10.93
N ARG A 371 10.30 5.73 10.26
CA ARG A 371 8.99 5.17 9.91
C ARG A 371 8.78 3.86 10.65
N LEU A 372 7.67 3.73 11.35
CA LEU A 372 7.23 2.52 12.04
C LEU A 372 6.13 1.82 11.24
N SER A 373 6.26 0.52 11.06
CA SER A 373 5.18 -0.38 10.68
C SER A 373 4.82 -1.18 11.93
N VAL A 374 3.71 -0.84 12.55
CA VAL A 374 3.34 -1.41 13.83
C VAL A 374 2.69 -2.78 13.62
N GLY A 375 3.21 -3.80 14.28
CA GLY A 375 2.74 -5.18 14.21
C GLY A 375 1.57 -5.48 15.16
N ILE A 376 1.37 -6.77 15.43
CA ILE A 376 0.28 -7.28 16.27
C ILE A 376 0.78 -7.96 17.56
N GLU A 377 2.01 -7.65 17.97
CA GLU A 377 2.56 -8.07 19.26
C GLU A 377 1.73 -7.46 20.41
N ALA A 378 1.99 -7.91 21.62
CA ALA A 378 1.33 -7.34 22.80
C ALA A 378 1.63 -5.83 22.92
N THR A 379 0.60 -5.01 23.09
CA THR A 379 0.69 -3.55 23.14
C THR A 379 1.69 -3.07 24.19
N ASP A 380 1.65 -3.68 25.41
CA ASP A 380 2.53 -3.30 26.51
C ASP A 380 4.01 -3.54 26.18
N ASP A 381 4.33 -4.62 25.45
CA ASP A 381 5.69 -4.93 25.04
C ASP A 381 6.19 -3.89 24.03
N LEU A 382 5.36 -3.52 23.05
CA LEU A 382 5.70 -2.51 22.05
C LEU A 382 5.89 -1.13 22.68
N LEU A 383 5.01 -0.74 23.60
CA LEU A 383 5.13 0.52 24.34
C LEU A 383 6.40 0.57 25.20
N ALA A 384 6.74 -0.52 25.87
CA ALA A 384 7.97 -0.61 26.66
C ALA A 384 9.22 -0.51 25.78
N ASP A 385 9.22 -1.14 24.60
CA ASP A 385 10.34 -1.08 23.68
C ASP A 385 10.56 0.34 23.12
N ILE A 386 9.48 0.99 22.67
CA ILE A 386 9.52 2.38 22.18
C ILE A 386 9.91 3.36 23.31
N ALA A 387 9.38 3.21 24.52
CA ALA A 387 9.75 4.07 25.65
C ALA A 387 11.25 3.96 26.00
N ALA A 388 11.81 2.74 25.99
CA ALA A 388 13.23 2.53 26.19
C ALA A 388 14.08 3.13 25.05
N ALA A 389 13.62 3.03 23.81
CA ALA A 389 14.28 3.62 22.64
C ALA A 389 14.28 5.16 22.71
N LEU A 390 13.17 5.77 23.09
CA LEU A 390 13.05 7.21 23.30
C LEU A 390 13.99 7.71 24.39
N ALA A 391 14.07 7.00 25.53
CA ALA A 391 14.99 7.36 26.61
C ALA A 391 16.47 7.36 26.15
N ARG A 392 16.89 6.45 25.26
CA ARG A 392 18.21 6.45 24.67
C ARG A 392 18.43 7.68 23.76
N ALA A 393 17.45 8.02 22.92
CA ALA A 393 17.50 9.20 22.07
C ALA A 393 17.57 10.51 22.87
N GLU A 394 16.76 10.63 23.95
CA GLU A 394 16.78 11.76 24.87
C GLU A 394 18.18 11.98 25.49
N ALA A 395 18.83 10.90 25.90
CA ALA A 395 20.18 10.98 26.48
C ALA A 395 21.20 11.58 25.51
N VAL A 396 21.12 11.23 24.22
CA VAL A 396 21.98 11.81 23.16
C VAL A 396 21.70 13.30 22.98
N VAL A 397 20.43 13.69 22.91
CA VAL A 397 20.02 15.10 22.78
C VAL A 397 20.51 15.93 23.96
N ALA A 398 20.36 15.39 25.18
CA ALA A 398 20.80 16.08 26.41
C ALA A 398 22.33 16.25 26.46
N ASP A 399 23.12 15.25 26.01
CA ASP A 399 24.58 15.33 25.95
C ASP A 399 25.05 16.35 24.91
N SER A 400 24.42 16.37 23.73
CA SER A 400 24.72 17.34 22.68
C SER A 400 24.45 18.80 23.13
N LYS A 401 23.34 19.04 23.84
CA LYS A 401 23.04 20.37 24.41
C LYS A 401 24.03 20.79 25.49
N ARG A 402 24.52 19.86 26.32
CA ARG A 402 25.59 20.16 27.31
C ARG A 402 26.90 20.56 26.63
N LYS A 403 27.34 19.80 25.64
CA LYS A 403 28.56 20.09 24.89
C LYS A 403 28.53 21.47 24.21
N LEU A 404 27.35 21.89 23.71
CA LEU A 404 27.16 23.22 23.12
C LEU A 404 27.14 24.33 24.15
N ALA A 405 26.70 24.08 25.38
CA ALA A 405 26.67 25.07 26.46
C ALA A 405 28.06 25.27 27.09
N ASP A 406 28.93 24.28 27.00
CA ASP A 406 30.29 24.27 27.56
C ASP A 406 31.36 24.80 26.55
N ALA A 407 30.98 25.01 25.26
CA ALA A 407 31.84 25.54 24.17
C ALA A 407 31.63 27.05 23.96
#